data_d14e130bc3e706359b2c55949aaaff39
#
_entry.id   d14e130bc3e706359b2c55949aaaff39
#
_cell.length_a   1.000
_cell.length_b   1.000
_cell.length_c   1.000
_cell.angle_alpha   90.00
_cell.angle_beta   90.00
_cell.angle_gamma   90.00
#
_symmetry.space_group_name_H-M   'P 1'
#
loop_
_entity.id
_entity.type
_entity.pdbx_description
1 polymer ?
#
loop_
_entity_poly.entity_id
_entity_poly.type
_entity_poly.pdbx_seq_one_letter_code
_entity_poly.pdbx_strand_id
1 'polypeptide(L)'
;MDLPEADYPSTSATVSLVNRALDELAALPGVTADGVISKLPLDEEARRDTAVWVEDRPLAMGQMPSVHQVVYVSPGAFQALGIPLIEGHAFDRPDPARAPFQVIITRAFARRYWGDRPVVGRRLRLMAPTGPWFTVVGVTGDVHGNRLDQPSDETVYLPLVTAPGPAGADGGPSAARWAPRELAFAVRSAASPSELTTAVERVLRALAPTIPVYNVRSMDELLARSTARTSFTLVLLELASLAALVLGAVGLYGVVSYMVGLRTRELAVRMALGAQHGALQRQVIQQAVALAALGIALGCGAALSLTRFLRALLFGVAPTDAPTLLGAVALIAAVAVLASWLPARRAAVIDIASALRPDA
;
A
#
# COMPACT_ATOMS: atom_id res chain seq x y z
N MET A 1 20.72 -4.15 -11.11
CA MET A 1 21.91 -4.22 -11.96
C MET A 1 21.83 -3.08 -12.96
N ASP A 2 22.87 -2.26 -13.05
CA ASP A 2 22.94 -1.15 -13.99
C ASP A 2 24.07 -1.41 -14.98
N LEU A 3 23.76 -1.33 -16.28
CA LEU A 3 24.69 -1.66 -17.37
C LEU A 3 25.39 -0.40 -17.86
N PRO A 4 26.69 -0.19 -17.54
CA PRO A 4 27.45 0.98 -18.01
C PRO A 4 27.51 1.05 -19.54
N GLU A 5 27.38 2.26 -20.07
CA GLU A 5 27.45 2.48 -21.51
C GLU A 5 28.82 2.10 -22.11
N ALA A 6 29.86 2.26 -21.33
CA ALA A 6 31.23 1.91 -21.72
C ALA A 6 31.36 0.41 -22.03
N ASP A 7 30.75 -0.45 -21.22
CA ASP A 7 30.86 -1.91 -21.36
C ASP A 7 29.77 -2.49 -22.29
N TYR A 8 28.62 -1.81 -22.37
CA TYR A 8 27.45 -2.22 -23.16
C TYR A 8 26.98 -1.09 -24.08
N PRO A 9 27.77 -0.71 -25.09
CA PRO A 9 27.49 0.46 -25.94
C PRO A 9 26.30 0.27 -26.88
N SER A 10 25.85 -0.97 -27.10
CA SER A 10 24.79 -1.27 -28.06
C SER A 10 23.65 -2.09 -27.44
N THR A 11 22.44 -1.91 -27.99
CA THR A 11 21.28 -2.74 -27.67
C THR A 11 21.58 -4.24 -27.84
N SER A 12 22.36 -4.60 -28.86
CA SER A 12 22.74 -5.99 -29.10
C SER A 12 23.60 -6.58 -27.97
N ALA A 13 24.54 -5.81 -27.43
CA ALA A 13 25.38 -6.23 -26.31
C ALA A 13 24.53 -6.47 -25.06
N THR A 14 23.62 -5.53 -24.74
CA THR A 14 22.66 -5.67 -23.62
C THR A 14 21.79 -6.92 -23.77
N VAL A 15 21.19 -7.11 -24.94
CA VAL A 15 20.30 -8.27 -25.19
C VAL A 15 21.07 -9.59 -25.14
N SER A 16 22.30 -9.63 -25.65
CA SER A 16 23.14 -10.82 -25.59
C SER A 16 23.49 -11.21 -24.15
N LEU A 17 23.78 -10.23 -23.29
CA LEU A 17 24.00 -10.46 -21.87
C LEU A 17 22.74 -11.00 -21.21
N VAL A 18 21.60 -10.33 -21.41
CA VAL A 18 20.31 -10.73 -20.84
C VAL A 18 19.93 -12.15 -21.24
N ASN A 19 20.03 -12.48 -22.53
CA ASN A 19 19.69 -13.81 -23.01
C ASN A 19 20.56 -14.88 -22.39
N ARG A 20 21.90 -14.66 -22.31
CA ARG A 20 22.81 -15.60 -21.64
C ARG A 20 22.49 -15.73 -20.14
N ALA A 21 22.22 -14.61 -19.46
CA ALA A 21 21.85 -14.65 -18.05
C ALA A 21 20.58 -15.44 -17.81
N LEU A 22 19.53 -15.26 -18.64
CA LEU A 22 18.29 -16.03 -18.54
C LEU A 22 18.54 -17.52 -18.80
N ASP A 23 19.36 -17.89 -19.79
CA ASP A 23 19.69 -19.30 -20.07
C ASP A 23 20.41 -19.96 -18.89
N GLU A 24 21.36 -19.28 -18.27
CA GLU A 24 22.08 -19.82 -17.10
C GLU A 24 21.24 -19.84 -15.83
N LEU A 25 20.38 -18.84 -15.62
CA LEU A 25 19.46 -18.80 -14.48
C LEU A 25 18.38 -19.89 -14.57
N ALA A 26 17.84 -20.13 -15.76
CA ALA A 26 16.89 -21.21 -16.01
C ALA A 26 17.51 -22.61 -15.77
N ALA A 27 18.81 -22.76 -15.95
CA ALA A 27 19.54 -24.00 -15.72
C ALA A 27 19.83 -24.28 -14.24
N LEU A 28 19.61 -23.34 -13.34
CA LEU A 28 19.83 -23.54 -11.90
C LEU A 28 18.81 -24.52 -11.30
N PRO A 29 19.26 -25.41 -10.40
CA PRO A 29 18.37 -26.39 -9.77
C PRO A 29 17.20 -25.70 -9.02
N GLY A 30 15.99 -26.18 -9.25
CA GLY A 30 14.79 -25.69 -8.57
C GLY A 30 14.21 -24.38 -9.12
N VAL A 31 14.81 -23.77 -10.13
CA VAL A 31 14.23 -22.61 -10.82
C VAL A 31 13.05 -23.06 -11.66
N THR A 32 11.92 -22.41 -11.50
CA THR A 32 10.67 -22.70 -12.21
C THR A 32 10.27 -21.63 -13.20
N ALA A 33 10.75 -20.39 -13.00
CA ALA A 33 10.58 -19.27 -13.91
C ALA A 33 11.66 -18.22 -13.64
N ASP A 34 12.06 -17.55 -14.69
CA ASP A 34 13.01 -16.46 -14.65
C ASP A 34 12.61 -15.35 -15.64
N GLY A 35 13.09 -14.15 -15.42
CA GLY A 35 12.81 -13.03 -16.30
C GLY A 35 13.53 -11.78 -15.89
N VAL A 36 13.48 -10.79 -16.78
CA VAL A 36 14.05 -9.46 -16.59
C VAL A 36 12.97 -8.41 -16.70
N ILE A 37 13.06 -7.42 -15.83
CA ILE A 37 12.14 -6.30 -15.76
C ILE A 37 12.94 -5.03 -15.47
N SER A 38 12.55 -3.89 -16.07
CA SER A 38 13.22 -2.61 -15.82
C SER A 38 12.84 -1.96 -14.50
N LYS A 39 11.72 -2.41 -13.90
CA LYS A 39 11.22 -1.93 -12.60
C LYS A 39 10.48 -3.06 -11.91
N LEU A 40 10.89 -3.37 -10.68
CA LEU A 40 10.17 -4.33 -9.83
C LEU A 40 8.86 -3.71 -9.33
N PRO A 41 7.81 -4.51 -9.10
CA PRO A 41 6.67 -4.09 -8.32
C PRO A 41 7.10 -3.56 -6.95
N LEU A 42 6.38 -2.57 -6.41
CA LEU A 42 6.65 -1.92 -5.12
C LEU A 42 7.99 -1.14 -5.03
N ASP A 43 8.63 -0.87 -6.15
CA ASP A 43 9.83 -0.05 -6.23
C ASP A 43 9.46 1.37 -6.70
N GLU A 44 9.47 2.34 -5.77
CA GLU A 44 9.13 3.74 -6.07
C GLU A 44 10.26 4.47 -6.83
N GLU A 45 11.52 4.03 -6.68
CA GLU A 45 12.68 4.76 -7.19
C GLU A 45 12.84 4.65 -8.70
N ALA A 46 12.47 3.51 -9.28
CA ALA A 46 12.65 3.22 -10.71
C ALA A 46 11.43 3.62 -11.58
N ARG A 47 10.75 4.74 -11.27
CA ARG A 47 9.56 5.15 -12.00
C ARG A 47 9.89 5.77 -13.36
N ARG A 48 9.28 5.24 -14.43
CA ARG A 48 9.32 5.79 -15.78
C ARG A 48 7.89 6.02 -16.27
N ASP A 49 7.53 7.26 -16.39
CA ASP A 49 6.21 7.66 -16.86
C ASP A 49 6.30 8.21 -18.28
N THR A 50 5.29 7.91 -19.09
CA THR A 50 5.21 8.43 -20.45
C THR A 50 3.79 8.85 -20.82
N ALA A 51 3.70 9.79 -21.76
CA ALA A 51 2.44 10.19 -22.34
C ALA A 51 1.88 9.08 -23.25
N VAL A 52 0.59 8.80 -23.12
CA VAL A 52 -0.10 7.74 -23.87
C VAL A 52 -1.28 8.31 -24.65
N TRP A 53 -1.35 7.99 -25.91
CA TRP A 53 -2.48 8.27 -26.80
C TRP A 53 -3.16 6.97 -27.17
N VAL A 54 -4.47 6.91 -26.99
CA VAL A 54 -5.28 5.75 -27.35
C VAL A 54 -6.01 6.05 -28.65
N GLU A 55 -5.88 5.16 -29.64
CA GLU A 55 -6.43 5.38 -30.99
C GLU A 55 -7.94 5.67 -30.97
N ASP A 56 -8.69 4.90 -30.18
CA ASP A 56 -10.15 5.02 -30.06
C ASP A 56 -10.62 6.25 -29.26
N ARG A 57 -9.69 7.01 -28.68
CA ARG A 57 -9.97 8.20 -27.84
C ARG A 57 -9.10 9.37 -28.25
N PRO A 58 -9.36 9.98 -29.41
CA PRO A 58 -8.63 11.16 -29.84
C PRO A 58 -8.79 12.29 -28.81
N LEU A 59 -7.68 12.97 -28.52
CA LEU A 59 -7.69 14.10 -27.61
C LEU A 59 -8.28 15.34 -28.31
N ALA A 60 -9.05 16.13 -27.56
CA ALA A 60 -9.49 17.44 -28.04
C ALA A 60 -8.31 18.40 -28.21
N MET A 61 -8.47 19.42 -29.04
CA MET A 61 -7.43 20.43 -29.26
C MET A 61 -7.04 21.11 -27.92
N GLY A 62 -5.76 21.05 -27.57
CA GLY A 62 -5.24 21.59 -26.30
C GLY A 62 -5.33 20.65 -25.10
N GLN A 63 -5.90 19.45 -25.25
CA GLN A 63 -5.94 18.46 -24.17
C GLN A 63 -4.61 17.72 -24.10
N MET A 64 -4.04 17.63 -22.89
CA MET A 64 -2.84 16.85 -22.63
C MET A 64 -3.16 15.35 -22.54
N PRO A 65 -2.27 14.48 -23.08
CA PRO A 65 -2.40 13.03 -22.92
C PRO A 65 -2.23 12.63 -21.46
N SER A 66 -2.86 11.53 -21.08
CA SER A 66 -2.63 10.92 -19.78
C SER A 66 -1.23 10.33 -19.72
N VAL A 67 -0.62 10.43 -18.55
CA VAL A 67 0.72 9.89 -18.27
C VAL A 67 0.57 8.58 -17.52
N HIS A 68 1.23 7.53 -18.01
CA HIS A 68 1.18 6.20 -17.44
C HIS A 68 2.58 5.62 -17.27
N GLN A 69 2.72 4.71 -16.33
CA GLN A 69 3.96 4.00 -16.09
C GLN A 69 4.27 3.05 -17.24
N VAL A 70 5.53 3.05 -17.66
CA VAL A 70 6.07 2.13 -18.66
C VAL A 70 7.13 1.24 -18.04
N VAL A 71 7.01 -0.06 -18.27
CA VAL A 71 7.93 -1.07 -17.75
C VAL A 71 8.36 -1.99 -18.90
N TYR A 72 9.67 -2.20 -19.04
CA TYR A 72 10.21 -3.11 -20.03
C TYR A 72 10.41 -4.50 -19.42
N VAL A 73 9.98 -5.54 -20.14
CA VAL A 73 9.99 -6.90 -19.62
C VAL A 73 10.47 -7.93 -20.64
N SER A 74 11.08 -9.00 -20.16
CA SER A 74 11.25 -10.23 -20.92
C SER A 74 10.02 -11.14 -20.76
N PRO A 75 9.80 -12.14 -21.62
CA PRO A 75 8.60 -12.98 -21.59
C PRO A 75 8.34 -13.65 -20.24
N GLY A 76 9.37 -14.23 -19.62
CA GLY A 76 9.26 -14.97 -18.36
C GLY A 76 9.06 -14.10 -17.13
N ALA A 77 9.24 -12.78 -17.22
CA ALA A 77 9.12 -11.88 -16.07
C ALA A 77 7.75 -11.95 -15.39
N PHE A 78 6.67 -12.05 -16.14
CA PHE A 78 5.32 -12.17 -15.59
C PHE A 78 5.16 -13.44 -14.77
N GLN A 79 5.66 -14.59 -15.28
CA GLN A 79 5.61 -15.87 -14.58
C GLN A 79 6.51 -15.86 -13.32
N ALA A 80 7.73 -15.32 -13.42
CA ALA A 80 8.65 -15.20 -12.31
C ALA A 80 8.07 -14.35 -11.17
N LEU A 81 7.40 -13.25 -11.49
CA LEU A 81 6.74 -12.36 -10.53
C LEU A 81 5.33 -12.82 -10.09
N GLY A 82 4.77 -13.86 -10.73
CA GLY A 82 3.41 -14.35 -10.43
C GLY A 82 2.31 -13.44 -10.93
N ILE A 83 2.59 -12.64 -11.95
CA ILE A 83 1.61 -11.76 -12.59
C ILE A 83 0.83 -12.57 -13.64
N PRO A 84 -0.48 -12.81 -13.45
CA PRO A 84 -1.24 -13.60 -14.40
C PRO A 84 -1.45 -12.86 -15.71
N LEU A 85 -1.25 -13.50 -16.83
CA LEU A 85 -1.70 -13.03 -18.14
C LEU A 85 -3.18 -13.47 -18.31
N ILE A 86 -4.08 -12.51 -18.47
CA ILE A 86 -5.54 -12.74 -18.47
C ILE A 86 -6.05 -12.95 -19.88
N GLU A 87 -5.52 -12.17 -20.83
CA GLU A 87 -5.91 -12.22 -22.25
C GLU A 87 -4.66 -12.12 -23.13
N GLY A 88 -4.72 -12.70 -24.32
CA GLY A 88 -3.65 -12.61 -25.32
C GLY A 88 -2.46 -13.51 -25.01
N HIS A 89 -1.26 -13.05 -25.37
CA HIS A 89 -0.02 -13.80 -25.23
C HIS A 89 1.11 -12.90 -24.69
N ALA A 90 2.15 -13.52 -24.11
CA ALA A 90 3.37 -12.84 -23.69
C ALA A 90 4.21 -12.42 -24.91
N PHE A 91 5.22 -11.58 -24.69
CA PHE A 91 6.19 -11.22 -25.72
C PHE A 91 7.06 -12.41 -26.10
N ASP A 92 7.63 -12.35 -27.30
CA ASP A 92 8.69 -13.26 -27.71
C ASP A 92 10.00 -12.95 -26.98
N ARG A 93 10.95 -13.89 -27.08
CA ARG A 93 12.30 -13.70 -26.52
C ARG A 93 12.96 -12.47 -27.17
N PRO A 94 13.71 -11.65 -26.38
CA PRO A 94 14.36 -10.47 -26.91
C PRO A 94 15.29 -10.79 -28.07
N ASP A 95 15.04 -10.15 -29.20
CA ASP A 95 15.86 -10.24 -30.40
C ASP A 95 16.34 -8.84 -30.81
N PRO A 96 17.65 -8.57 -30.79
CA PRO A 96 18.19 -7.26 -31.20
C PRO A 96 17.90 -6.90 -32.66
N ALA A 97 17.56 -7.88 -33.49
CA ALA A 97 17.16 -7.66 -34.87
C ALA A 97 15.70 -7.27 -35.04
N ARG A 98 14.88 -7.51 -34.03
CA ARG A 98 13.43 -7.23 -34.02
C ARG A 98 13.06 -6.30 -32.88
N ALA A 99 12.29 -5.27 -33.20
CA ALA A 99 11.68 -4.37 -32.24
C ALA A 99 10.18 -4.29 -32.54
N PRO A 100 9.39 -5.24 -32.04
CA PRO A 100 7.96 -5.29 -32.35
C PRO A 100 7.24 -4.10 -31.69
N PHE A 101 6.30 -3.50 -32.46
CA PHE A 101 5.40 -2.48 -31.92
C PHE A 101 4.23 -3.13 -31.17
N GLN A 102 4.55 -3.79 -30.08
CA GLN A 102 3.62 -4.53 -29.23
C GLN A 102 3.67 -4.03 -27.81
N VAL A 103 2.54 -4.07 -27.14
CA VAL A 103 2.42 -3.77 -25.71
C VAL A 103 1.52 -4.78 -25.02
N ILE A 104 1.79 -4.98 -23.73
CA ILE A 104 0.89 -5.66 -22.80
C ILE A 104 0.49 -4.60 -21.77
N ILE A 105 -0.76 -4.61 -21.34
CA ILE A 105 -1.30 -3.61 -20.41
C ILE A 105 -1.91 -4.27 -19.19
N THR A 106 -1.99 -3.56 -18.07
CA THR A 106 -2.72 -4.02 -16.88
C THR A 106 -4.24 -3.96 -17.12
N ARG A 107 -4.99 -4.77 -16.40
CA ARG A 107 -6.46 -4.73 -16.40
C ARG A 107 -6.98 -3.36 -15.98
N ALA A 108 -6.34 -2.69 -15.02
CA ALA A 108 -6.68 -1.33 -14.59
C ALA A 108 -6.63 -0.35 -15.77
N PHE A 109 -5.54 -0.40 -16.58
CA PHE A 109 -5.41 0.40 -17.79
C PHE A 109 -6.52 0.07 -18.81
N ALA A 110 -6.74 -1.23 -19.06
CA ALA A 110 -7.79 -1.68 -19.99
C ALA A 110 -9.18 -1.15 -19.59
N ARG A 111 -9.55 -1.29 -18.32
CA ARG A 111 -10.84 -0.80 -17.79
C ARG A 111 -11.01 0.71 -17.94
N ARG A 112 -9.96 1.48 -17.69
CA ARG A 112 -9.99 2.94 -17.80
C ARG A 112 -10.36 3.40 -19.20
N TYR A 113 -9.75 2.76 -20.22
CA TYR A 113 -9.90 3.23 -21.60
C TYR A 113 -11.00 2.52 -22.37
N TRP A 114 -11.26 1.26 -22.10
CA TRP A 114 -12.19 0.45 -22.88
C TRP A 114 -13.34 -0.19 -22.08
N GLY A 115 -13.29 -0.12 -20.72
CA GLY A 115 -14.27 -0.79 -19.86
C GLY A 115 -14.17 -2.32 -20.02
N ASP A 116 -15.30 -2.97 -20.30
CA ASP A 116 -15.35 -4.43 -20.47
C ASP A 116 -15.27 -4.87 -21.96
N ARG A 117 -14.88 -3.97 -22.84
CA ARG A 117 -14.75 -4.29 -24.29
C ARG A 117 -13.44 -5.04 -24.55
N PRO A 118 -13.39 -5.91 -25.61
CA PRO A 118 -12.15 -6.56 -26.03
C PRO A 118 -11.03 -5.56 -26.30
N VAL A 119 -9.84 -5.83 -25.78
CA VAL A 119 -8.70 -4.90 -25.80
C VAL A 119 -7.55 -5.41 -26.67
N VAL A 120 -7.38 -6.72 -26.79
CA VAL A 120 -6.35 -7.30 -27.66
C VAL A 120 -6.60 -6.87 -29.11
N GLY A 121 -5.54 -6.41 -29.78
CA GLY A 121 -5.61 -5.83 -31.12
C GLY A 121 -5.85 -4.31 -31.17
N ARG A 122 -6.23 -3.66 -30.07
CA ARG A 122 -6.32 -2.19 -29.97
C ARG A 122 -4.95 -1.56 -30.05
N ARG A 123 -4.90 -0.28 -30.43
CA ARG A 123 -3.64 0.42 -30.61
C ARG A 123 -3.49 1.63 -29.68
N LEU A 124 -2.29 1.81 -29.21
CA LEU A 124 -1.90 2.99 -28.44
C LEU A 124 -0.55 3.52 -28.94
N ARG A 125 -0.28 4.77 -28.63
CA ARG A 125 0.96 5.45 -29.00
C ARG A 125 1.61 5.98 -27.74
N LEU A 126 2.93 5.89 -27.68
CA LEU A 126 3.73 6.26 -26.53
C LEU A 126 4.70 7.40 -26.90
N MET A 127 5.08 8.19 -25.91
CA MET A 127 6.13 9.23 -25.94
C MET A 127 5.81 10.45 -26.79
N ALA A 128 5.32 10.29 -28.01
CA ALA A 128 5.10 11.41 -28.92
C ALA A 128 3.80 11.24 -29.72
N PRO A 129 3.10 12.32 -30.09
CA PRO A 129 1.85 12.28 -30.85
C PRO A 129 2.05 11.78 -32.28
N THR A 130 3.27 11.83 -32.81
CA THR A 130 3.64 11.41 -34.17
C THR A 130 4.38 10.07 -34.19
N GLY A 131 4.59 9.42 -33.03
CA GLY A 131 5.27 8.13 -32.93
C GLY A 131 4.48 6.98 -33.56
N PRO A 132 5.06 5.77 -33.64
CA PRO A 132 4.39 4.60 -34.15
C PRO A 132 3.24 4.15 -33.24
N TRP A 133 2.29 3.44 -33.82
CA TRP A 133 1.25 2.75 -33.08
C TRP A 133 1.73 1.40 -32.56
N PHE A 134 1.52 1.14 -31.28
CA PHE A 134 1.76 -0.13 -30.64
C PHE A 134 0.44 -0.90 -30.53
N THR A 135 0.47 -2.18 -30.84
CA THR A 135 -0.69 -3.05 -30.74
C THR A 135 -0.71 -3.75 -29.37
N VAL A 136 -1.84 -3.73 -28.70
CA VAL A 136 -2.05 -4.49 -27.47
C VAL A 136 -2.14 -5.96 -27.83
N VAL A 137 -1.18 -6.77 -27.32
CA VAL A 137 -1.12 -8.22 -27.58
C VAL A 137 -1.53 -9.05 -26.36
N GLY A 138 -1.63 -8.41 -25.19
CA GLY A 138 -2.07 -9.10 -23.97
C GLY A 138 -2.50 -8.14 -22.87
N VAL A 139 -3.22 -8.69 -21.91
CA VAL A 139 -3.68 -8.02 -20.69
C VAL A 139 -3.26 -8.82 -19.48
N THR A 140 -2.58 -8.19 -18.53
CA THR A 140 -2.19 -8.80 -17.25
C THR A 140 -3.19 -8.50 -16.15
N GLY A 141 -3.10 -9.25 -15.03
CA GLY A 141 -3.70 -8.87 -13.77
C GLY A 141 -3.24 -7.51 -13.29
N ASP A 142 -3.97 -6.97 -12.32
CA ASP A 142 -3.62 -5.70 -11.71
C ASP A 142 -2.41 -5.87 -10.79
N VAL A 143 -1.47 -4.93 -10.85
CA VAL A 143 -0.22 -4.94 -10.10
C VAL A 143 -0.10 -3.63 -9.35
N HIS A 144 0.31 -3.72 -8.08
CA HIS A 144 0.71 -2.55 -7.30
C HIS A 144 2.18 -2.23 -7.62
N GLY A 145 2.41 -1.26 -8.47
CA GLY A 145 3.75 -0.94 -8.96
C GLY A 145 4.54 -0.08 -7.98
N ASN A 146 3.88 0.73 -7.17
CA ASN A 146 4.54 1.65 -6.24
C ASN A 146 4.27 1.28 -4.77
N ARG A 147 3.01 1.16 -4.37
CA ARG A 147 2.61 0.92 -2.97
C ARG A 147 1.36 0.05 -2.91
N LEU A 148 1.26 -0.74 -1.84
CA LEU A 148 0.08 -1.61 -1.62
C LEU A 148 -1.18 -0.84 -1.21
N ASP A 149 -1.03 0.34 -0.62
CA ASP A 149 -2.12 1.20 -0.16
C ASP A 149 -2.69 2.11 -1.25
N GLN A 150 -2.14 2.06 -2.46
CA GLN A 150 -2.63 2.80 -3.63
C GLN A 150 -3.42 1.89 -4.58
N PRO A 151 -4.32 2.45 -5.41
CA PRO A 151 -4.95 1.70 -6.48
C PRO A 151 -3.90 1.05 -7.38
N SER A 152 -4.25 -0.10 -7.97
CA SER A 152 -3.38 -0.78 -8.93
C SER A 152 -2.97 0.15 -10.06
N ASP A 153 -1.69 0.11 -10.42
CA ASP A 153 -1.15 1.02 -11.43
C ASP A 153 -1.65 0.67 -12.83
N GLU A 154 -1.96 1.72 -13.56
CA GLU A 154 -2.26 1.65 -14.99
C GLU A 154 -0.95 1.57 -15.77
N THR A 155 -0.38 0.36 -15.86
CA THR A 155 0.95 0.13 -16.43
C THR A 155 0.87 -0.38 -17.86
N VAL A 156 1.78 0.12 -18.69
CA VAL A 156 2.04 -0.37 -20.04
C VAL A 156 3.37 -1.10 -20.05
N TYR A 157 3.34 -2.38 -20.38
CA TYR A 157 4.53 -3.19 -20.54
C TYR A 157 5.02 -3.17 -21.99
N LEU A 158 6.32 -2.97 -22.17
CA LEU A 158 7.00 -3.04 -23.44
C LEU A 158 7.96 -4.23 -23.48
N PRO A 159 8.18 -4.83 -24.66
CA PRO A 159 9.24 -5.81 -24.78
C PRO A 159 10.59 -5.18 -24.47
N LEU A 160 11.54 -5.98 -23.99
CA LEU A 160 12.87 -5.52 -23.58
C LEU A 160 13.59 -4.76 -24.69
N VAL A 161 13.35 -5.12 -25.94
CA VAL A 161 13.84 -4.37 -27.12
C VAL A 161 12.66 -3.66 -27.76
N THR A 162 12.75 -2.38 -27.89
CA THR A 162 11.73 -1.53 -28.51
C THR A 162 12.30 -0.52 -29.51
N ALA A 163 11.47 -0.07 -30.42
CA ALA A 163 11.73 1.06 -31.30
C ALA A 163 10.42 1.86 -31.47
N PRO A 164 10.46 3.20 -31.37
CA PRO A 164 11.63 4.03 -31.06
C PRO A 164 12.02 3.94 -29.58
N GLY A 165 13.29 4.14 -29.29
CA GLY A 165 13.79 4.33 -27.93
C GLY A 165 13.29 5.62 -27.31
N PRO A 166 13.67 5.91 -26.02
CA PRO A 166 13.42 7.20 -25.40
C PRO A 166 14.01 8.33 -26.24
N ALA A 167 13.49 9.56 -26.00
CA ALA A 167 13.94 10.75 -26.75
C ALA A 167 15.46 10.86 -26.76
N GLY A 168 16.03 11.11 -27.93
CA GLY A 168 17.46 11.42 -28.08
C GLY A 168 17.82 12.73 -27.39
N ALA A 169 19.10 13.10 -27.38
CA ALA A 169 19.62 14.33 -26.77
C ALA A 169 18.95 15.61 -27.30
N ASP A 170 18.38 15.56 -28.48
CA ASP A 170 17.64 16.60 -29.20
C ASP A 170 16.12 16.58 -28.92
N GLY A 171 15.66 15.75 -28.00
CA GLY A 171 14.26 15.66 -27.57
C GLY A 171 13.31 14.96 -28.55
N GLY A 172 13.81 14.49 -29.70
CA GLY A 172 13.05 13.72 -30.69
C GLY A 172 13.02 12.21 -30.39
N PRO A 173 12.01 11.46 -30.86
CA PRO A 173 12.01 10.01 -30.72
C PRO A 173 13.17 9.40 -31.51
N SER A 174 14.01 8.60 -30.85
CA SER A 174 15.09 7.87 -31.51
C SER A 174 14.52 6.79 -32.41
N ALA A 175 14.90 6.79 -33.67
CA ALA A 175 14.57 5.70 -34.60
C ALA A 175 15.39 4.42 -34.33
N ALA A 176 16.42 4.50 -33.48
CA ALA A 176 17.27 3.38 -33.13
C ALA A 176 16.56 2.42 -32.18
N ARG A 177 16.84 1.14 -32.31
CA ARG A 177 16.43 0.13 -31.34
C ARG A 177 17.07 0.41 -29.98
N TRP A 178 16.32 0.23 -28.93
CA TRP A 178 16.73 0.56 -27.59
C TRP A 178 16.33 -0.53 -26.60
N ALA A 179 17.16 -0.75 -25.60
CA ALA A 179 16.87 -1.61 -24.45
C ALA A 179 17.26 -0.86 -23.17
N PRO A 180 16.51 -1.05 -22.06
CA PRO A 180 16.87 -0.45 -20.78
C PRO A 180 18.20 -1.01 -20.28
N ARG A 181 18.96 -0.18 -19.58
CA ARG A 181 20.22 -0.57 -18.95
C ARG A 181 20.06 -0.88 -17.47
N GLU A 182 19.10 -0.28 -16.82
CA GLU A 182 18.69 -0.64 -15.47
C GLU A 182 17.77 -1.85 -15.53
N LEU A 183 18.25 -2.98 -15.00
CA LEU A 183 17.59 -4.27 -15.11
C LEU A 183 17.53 -4.96 -13.75
N ALA A 184 16.36 -5.50 -13.43
CA ALA A 184 16.15 -6.41 -12.32
C ALA A 184 15.87 -7.81 -12.86
N PHE A 185 16.61 -8.80 -12.35
CA PHE A 185 16.36 -10.20 -12.63
C PHE A 185 15.41 -10.76 -11.60
N ALA A 186 14.29 -11.30 -12.04
CA ALA A 186 13.31 -11.99 -11.20
C ALA A 186 13.49 -13.50 -11.42
N VAL A 187 13.70 -14.23 -10.34
CA VAL A 187 13.87 -15.70 -10.38
C VAL A 187 12.91 -16.33 -9.38
N ARG A 188 12.08 -17.23 -9.85
CA ARG A 188 11.17 -18.04 -9.04
C ARG A 188 11.77 -19.42 -8.85
N SER A 189 11.89 -19.86 -7.61
CA SER A 189 12.44 -21.16 -7.28
C SER A 189 11.70 -21.79 -6.10
N ALA A 190 11.75 -23.12 -6.01
CA ALA A 190 11.35 -23.88 -4.84
C ALA A 190 12.49 -24.02 -3.80
N ALA A 191 13.72 -23.62 -4.15
CA ALA A 191 14.87 -23.63 -3.24
C ALA A 191 14.78 -22.53 -2.19
N SER A 192 15.59 -22.64 -1.13
CA SER A 192 15.67 -21.63 -0.09
C SER A 192 16.18 -20.28 -0.66
N PRO A 193 15.67 -19.13 -0.18
CA PRO A 193 16.09 -17.81 -0.70
C PRO A 193 17.60 -17.58 -0.60
N SER A 194 18.25 -18.06 0.45
CA SER A 194 19.70 -17.86 0.67
C SER A 194 20.57 -18.65 -0.32
N GLU A 195 20.19 -19.91 -0.62
CA GLU A 195 20.88 -20.74 -1.60
C GLU A 195 20.71 -20.18 -3.01
N LEU A 196 19.47 -19.80 -3.34
CA LEU A 196 19.15 -19.19 -4.63
C LEU A 196 19.92 -17.88 -4.83
N THR A 197 19.96 -17.00 -3.84
CA THR A 197 20.70 -15.73 -3.90
C THR A 197 22.16 -15.95 -4.23
N THR A 198 22.83 -16.88 -3.51
CA THR A 198 24.24 -17.20 -3.77
C THR A 198 24.48 -17.76 -5.17
N ALA A 199 23.56 -18.62 -5.65
CA ALA A 199 23.66 -19.19 -7.00
C ALA A 199 23.46 -18.13 -8.10
N VAL A 200 22.44 -17.27 -7.98
CA VAL A 200 22.13 -16.19 -8.89
C VAL A 200 23.30 -15.18 -8.95
N GLU A 201 23.82 -14.76 -7.81
CA GLU A 201 24.96 -13.84 -7.76
C GLU A 201 26.19 -14.44 -8.44
N ARG A 202 26.45 -15.72 -8.26
CA ARG A 202 27.59 -16.40 -8.93
C ARG A 202 27.44 -16.36 -10.44
N VAL A 203 26.27 -16.68 -10.96
CA VAL A 203 25.97 -16.65 -12.39
C VAL A 203 26.15 -15.24 -12.96
N LEU A 204 25.52 -14.24 -12.32
CA LEU A 204 25.58 -12.86 -12.80
C LEU A 204 26.99 -12.28 -12.73
N ARG A 205 27.77 -12.58 -11.68
CA ARG A 205 29.19 -12.15 -11.58
C ARG A 205 30.09 -12.84 -12.60
N ALA A 206 29.81 -14.08 -12.95
CA ALA A 206 30.57 -14.78 -13.99
C ALA A 206 30.34 -14.18 -15.38
N LEU A 207 29.09 -13.77 -15.66
CA LEU A 207 28.70 -13.17 -16.95
C LEU A 207 29.13 -11.71 -17.09
N ALA A 208 29.11 -10.96 -15.98
CA ALA A 208 29.38 -9.52 -15.96
C ALA A 208 30.21 -9.14 -14.71
N PRO A 209 31.50 -9.48 -14.66
CA PRO A 209 32.34 -9.30 -13.47
C PRO A 209 32.57 -7.83 -13.09
N THR A 210 32.45 -6.92 -14.03
CA THR A 210 32.62 -5.46 -13.82
C THR A 210 31.36 -4.80 -13.26
N ILE A 211 30.21 -5.49 -13.27
CA ILE A 211 28.93 -4.90 -12.88
C ILE A 211 28.54 -5.38 -11.48
N PRO A 212 28.34 -4.45 -10.53
CA PRO A 212 27.89 -4.83 -9.21
C PRO A 212 26.44 -5.36 -9.27
N VAL A 213 26.24 -6.56 -8.71
CA VAL A 213 24.93 -7.07 -8.39
C VAL A 213 24.56 -6.50 -7.03
N TYR A 214 23.54 -5.66 -6.98
CA TYR A 214 23.08 -5.00 -5.76
C TYR A 214 21.58 -5.22 -5.57
N ASN A 215 21.12 -4.98 -4.35
CA ASN A 215 19.68 -5.09 -4.01
C ASN A 215 19.07 -6.48 -4.26
N VAL A 216 19.85 -7.55 -4.01
CA VAL A 216 19.28 -8.92 -4.06
C VAL A 216 18.33 -9.08 -2.87
N ARG A 217 17.07 -9.35 -3.16
CA ARG A 217 15.99 -9.38 -2.15
C ARG A 217 14.96 -10.43 -2.52
N SER A 218 14.34 -11.02 -1.51
CA SER A 218 13.12 -11.80 -1.73
C SER A 218 11.91 -10.89 -1.94
N MET A 219 10.88 -11.42 -2.61
CA MET A 219 9.62 -10.68 -2.76
C MET A 219 8.97 -10.40 -1.39
N ASP A 220 9.14 -11.30 -0.41
CA ASP A 220 8.64 -11.11 0.95
C ASP A 220 9.31 -9.91 1.65
N GLU A 221 10.62 -9.69 1.42
CA GLU A 221 11.31 -8.51 1.94
C GLU A 221 10.82 -7.22 1.28
N LEU A 222 10.53 -7.24 -0.03
CA LEU A 222 9.94 -6.09 -0.72
C LEU A 222 8.54 -5.77 -0.17
N LEU A 223 7.72 -6.78 0.05
CA LEU A 223 6.40 -6.65 0.69
C LEU A 223 6.53 -6.09 2.11
N ALA A 224 7.41 -6.65 2.92
CA ALA A 224 7.64 -6.18 4.29
C ALA A 224 8.08 -4.71 4.33
N ARG A 225 8.96 -4.29 3.42
CA ARG A 225 9.40 -2.88 3.34
C ARG A 225 8.29 -1.95 2.89
N SER A 226 7.48 -2.35 1.90
CA SER A 226 6.36 -1.53 1.43
C SER A 226 5.31 -1.30 2.50
N THR A 227 5.15 -2.25 3.44
CA THR A 227 4.23 -2.15 4.59
C THR A 227 4.86 -1.51 5.83
N ALA A 228 6.19 -1.49 5.95
CA ALA A 228 6.89 -1.04 7.16
C ALA A 228 6.56 0.42 7.54
N ARG A 229 6.48 1.31 6.56
CA ARG A 229 6.13 2.73 6.79
C ARG A 229 4.70 2.89 7.32
N THR A 230 3.77 2.14 6.75
CA THR A 230 2.37 2.12 7.20
C THR A 230 2.26 1.51 8.59
N SER A 231 2.98 0.41 8.87
CA SER A 231 3.02 -0.24 10.17
C SER A 231 3.58 0.68 11.26
N PHE A 232 4.62 1.44 10.98
CA PHE A 232 5.17 2.42 11.93
C PHE A 232 4.14 3.49 12.31
N THR A 233 3.42 4.03 11.30
CA THR A 233 2.37 5.02 11.53
C THR A 233 1.23 4.44 12.35
N LEU A 234 0.83 3.18 12.09
CA LEU A 234 -0.21 2.48 12.84
C LEU A 234 0.21 2.29 14.30
N VAL A 235 1.44 1.85 14.59
CA VAL A 235 1.96 1.68 15.95
C VAL A 235 1.94 3.01 16.71
N LEU A 236 2.37 4.11 16.08
CA LEU A 236 2.29 5.44 16.70
C LEU A 236 0.85 5.85 17.02
N LEU A 237 -0.08 5.56 16.10
CA LEU A 237 -1.49 5.86 16.29
C LEU A 237 -2.11 4.99 17.41
N GLU A 238 -1.75 3.72 17.50
CA GLU A 238 -2.15 2.83 18.59
C GLU A 238 -1.66 3.33 19.94
N LEU A 239 -0.39 3.71 20.05
CA LEU A 239 0.18 4.27 21.29
C LEU A 239 -0.52 5.57 21.69
N ALA A 240 -0.77 6.47 20.74
CA ALA A 240 -1.48 7.72 20.99
C ALA A 240 -2.94 7.45 21.43
N SER A 241 -3.62 6.50 20.82
CA SER A 241 -4.98 6.10 21.17
C SER A 241 -5.05 5.48 22.56
N LEU A 242 -4.07 4.63 22.91
CA LEU A 242 -3.95 4.03 24.24
C LEU A 242 -3.71 5.11 25.31
N ALA A 243 -2.82 6.05 25.05
CA ALA A 243 -2.55 7.18 25.95
C ALA A 243 -3.81 8.05 26.16
N ALA A 244 -4.53 8.37 25.07
CA ALA A 244 -5.79 9.10 25.14
C ALA A 244 -6.86 8.36 25.96
N LEU A 245 -6.98 7.03 25.79
CA LEU A 245 -7.91 6.18 26.54
C LEU A 245 -7.58 6.19 28.04
N VAL A 246 -6.29 6.05 28.40
CA VAL A 246 -5.83 6.09 29.80
C VAL A 246 -6.11 7.47 30.41
N LEU A 247 -5.77 8.54 29.72
CA LEU A 247 -6.03 9.91 30.18
C LEU A 247 -7.53 10.16 30.36
N GLY A 248 -8.35 9.68 29.42
CA GLY A 248 -9.82 9.75 29.52
C GLY A 248 -10.36 8.98 30.72
N ALA A 249 -9.86 7.78 30.99
CA ALA A 249 -10.24 6.98 32.15
C ALA A 249 -9.87 7.67 33.48
N VAL A 250 -8.65 8.21 33.58
CA VAL A 250 -8.17 8.98 34.75
C VAL A 250 -9.01 10.25 34.93
N GLY A 251 -9.28 10.98 33.84
CA GLY A 251 -10.13 12.17 33.88
C GLY A 251 -11.54 11.88 34.36
N LEU A 252 -12.18 10.81 33.83
CA LEU A 252 -13.51 10.39 34.26
C LEU A 252 -13.51 9.95 35.72
N TYR A 253 -12.52 9.16 36.15
CA TYR A 253 -12.33 8.79 37.54
C TYR A 253 -12.24 10.02 38.46
N GLY A 254 -11.43 11.03 38.07
CA GLY A 254 -11.26 12.27 38.82
C GLY A 254 -12.55 13.06 38.95
N VAL A 255 -13.28 13.24 37.85
CA VAL A 255 -14.59 13.95 37.85
C VAL A 255 -15.62 13.23 38.69
N VAL A 256 -15.77 11.90 38.54
CA VAL A 256 -16.74 11.12 39.32
C VAL A 256 -16.37 11.14 40.82
N SER A 257 -15.07 10.98 41.15
CA SER A 257 -14.59 11.06 42.55
C SER A 257 -14.87 12.42 43.18
N TYR A 258 -14.64 13.51 42.44
CA TYR A 258 -14.96 14.86 42.89
C TYR A 258 -16.44 15.08 43.11
N MET A 259 -17.29 14.63 42.15
CA MET A 259 -18.76 14.73 42.32
C MET A 259 -19.27 13.95 43.53
N VAL A 260 -18.71 12.75 43.80
CA VAL A 260 -19.03 11.97 44.99
C VAL A 260 -18.61 12.70 46.25
N GLY A 261 -17.40 13.29 46.29
CA GLY A 261 -16.88 14.07 47.40
C GLY A 261 -17.77 15.26 47.76
N LEU A 262 -18.23 16.03 46.76
CA LEU A 262 -19.13 17.17 46.99
C LEU A 262 -20.51 16.78 47.57
N ARG A 263 -20.96 15.55 47.30
CA ARG A 263 -22.29 15.04 47.76
C ARG A 263 -22.20 14.08 48.91
N THR A 264 -21.04 13.92 49.55
CA THR A 264 -20.85 12.96 50.64
C THR A 264 -21.87 13.12 51.76
N ARG A 265 -22.15 14.37 52.17
CA ARG A 265 -23.11 14.68 53.21
C ARG A 265 -24.57 14.33 52.82
N GLU A 266 -24.96 14.63 51.57
CA GLU A 266 -26.27 14.27 51.06
C GLU A 266 -26.44 12.75 50.97
N LEU A 267 -25.42 12.03 50.49
CA LEU A 267 -25.40 10.57 50.41
C LEU A 267 -25.47 9.92 51.79
N ALA A 268 -24.74 10.46 52.78
CA ALA A 268 -24.77 10.00 54.17
C ALA A 268 -26.17 10.18 54.80
N VAL A 269 -26.85 11.32 54.63
CA VAL A 269 -28.20 11.53 55.10
C VAL A 269 -29.20 10.56 54.50
N ARG A 270 -29.09 10.31 53.17
CA ARG A 270 -29.96 9.32 52.51
C ARG A 270 -29.73 7.89 53.01
N MET A 271 -28.50 7.52 53.31
CA MET A 271 -28.17 6.22 53.90
C MET A 271 -28.75 6.12 55.34
N ALA A 272 -28.63 7.18 56.13
CA ALA A 272 -29.25 7.21 57.47
C ALA A 272 -30.76 7.09 57.46
N LEU A 273 -31.44 7.55 56.37
CA LEU A 273 -32.86 7.42 56.14
C LEU A 273 -33.28 6.06 55.51
N GLY A 274 -32.36 5.09 55.38
CA GLY A 274 -32.63 3.75 54.90
C GLY A 274 -32.46 3.50 53.41
N ALA A 275 -31.79 4.39 52.66
CA ALA A 275 -31.51 4.15 51.25
C ALA A 275 -30.55 2.95 51.05
N GLN A 276 -30.89 2.05 50.14
CA GLN A 276 -30.07 0.88 49.82
C GLN A 276 -28.78 1.32 49.12
N HIS A 277 -27.62 0.73 49.52
CA HIS A 277 -26.31 0.99 48.95
C HIS A 277 -26.28 0.84 47.42
N GLY A 278 -26.99 -0.17 46.88
CA GLY A 278 -27.03 -0.40 45.43
C GLY A 278 -27.77 0.69 44.63
N ALA A 279 -28.77 1.37 45.25
CA ALA A 279 -29.47 2.47 44.60
C ALA A 279 -28.56 3.70 44.43
N LEU A 280 -27.73 4.00 45.43
CA LEU A 280 -26.77 5.09 45.38
C LEU A 280 -25.62 4.81 44.36
N GLN A 281 -25.09 3.57 44.34
CA GLN A 281 -24.12 3.14 43.34
C GLN A 281 -24.65 3.30 41.92
N ARG A 282 -25.90 2.84 41.70
CA ARG A 282 -26.55 2.93 40.38
C ARG A 282 -26.72 4.38 39.94
N GLN A 283 -27.05 5.30 40.83
CA GLN A 283 -27.18 6.72 40.53
C GLN A 283 -25.82 7.34 40.08
N VAL A 284 -24.73 7.02 40.79
CA VAL A 284 -23.37 7.49 40.41
C VAL A 284 -22.94 6.94 39.07
N ILE A 285 -23.16 5.64 38.84
CA ILE A 285 -22.83 4.99 37.57
C ILE A 285 -23.66 5.58 36.41
N GLN A 286 -24.95 5.84 36.62
CA GLN A 286 -25.80 6.46 35.59
C GLN A 286 -25.32 7.85 35.19
N GLN A 287 -24.87 8.67 36.15
CA GLN A 287 -24.28 9.99 35.84
C GLN A 287 -22.99 9.86 35.06
N ALA A 288 -22.12 8.92 35.43
CA ALA A 288 -20.87 8.66 34.70
C ALA A 288 -21.14 8.14 33.29
N VAL A 289 -22.10 7.25 33.11
CA VAL A 289 -22.52 6.72 31.81
C VAL A 289 -23.12 7.83 30.92
N ALA A 290 -23.92 8.72 31.48
CA ALA A 290 -24.48 9.87 30.75
C ALA A 290 -23.38 10.81 30.25
N LEU A 291 -22.35 11.09 31.08
CA LEU A 291 -21.20 11.91 30.70
C LEU A 291 -20.38 11.21 29.61
N ALA A 292 -20.15 9.91 29.76
CA ALA A 292 -19.45 9.12 28.75
C ALA A 292 -20.22 9.05 27.43
N ALA A 293 -21.54 8.89 27.47
CA ALA A 293 -22.39 8.89 26.27
C ALA A 293 -22.32 10.22 25.51
N LEU A 294 -22.31 11.35 26.22
CA LEU A 294 -22.10 12.66 25.61
C LEU A 294 -20.73 12.76 24.94
N GLY A 295 -19.68 12.30 25.65
CA GLY A 295 -18.32 12.26 25.09
C GLY A 295 -18.21 11.36 23.86
N ILE A 296 -18.85 10.18 23.87
CA ILE A 296 -18.90 9.26 22.72
C ILE A 296 -19.63 9.92 21.54
N ALA A 297 -20.78 10.56 21.78
CA ALA A 297 -21.54 11.23 20.72
C ALA A 297 -20.74 12.35 20.06
N LEU A 298 -20.08 13.20 20.85
CA LEU A 298 -19.20 14.26 20.35
C LEU A 298 -17.97 13.69 19.64
N GLY A 299 -17.34 12.67 20.20
CA GLY A 299 -16.18 11.99 19.61
C GLY A 299 -16.51 11.31 18.28
N CYS A 300 -17.63 10.59 18.19
CA CYS A 300 -18.11 9.99 16.95
C CYS A 300 -18.43 11.07 15.90
N GLY A 301 -19.08 12.15 16.29
CA GLY A 301 -19.36 13.28 15.40
C GLY A 301 -18.09 13.93 14.85
N ALA A 302 -17.10 14.16 15.71
CA ALA A 302 -15.80 14.68 15.32
C ALA A 302 -15.04 13.70 14.41
N ALA A 303 -15.02 12.41 14.74
CA ALA A 303 -14.38 11.37 13.94
C ALA A 303 -14.98 11.27 12.54
N LEU A 304 -16.32 11.25 12.43
CA LEU A 304 -17.00 11.21 11.13
C LEU A 304 -16.75 12.48 10.30
N SER A 305 -16.72 13.63 10.93
CA SER A 305 -16.42 14.91 10.27
C SER A 305 -14.97 14.95 9.76
N LEU A 306 -14.03 14.54 10.60
CA LEU A 306 -12.60 14.49 10.25
C LEU A 306 -12.33 13.45 9.16
N THR A 307 -12.96 12.28 9.23
CA THR A 307 -12.87 11.24 8.21
C THR A 307 -13.40 11.73 6.87
N ARG A 308 -14.49 12.51 6.89
CA ARG A 308 -15.05 13.10 5.66
C ARG A 308 -14.10 14.13 5.03
N PHE A 309 -13.38 14.89 5.84
CA PHE A 309 -12.37 15.84 5.40
C PHE A 309 -11.11 15.11 4.87
N LEU A 310 -10.70 14.04 5.53
CA LEU A 310 -9.55 13.22 5.16
C LEU A 310 -9.81 12.31 3.93
N ARG A 311 -11.06 12.09 3.52
CA ARG A 311 -11.38 11.35 2.29
C ARG A 311 -10.73 11.92 1.04
N ALA A 312 -10.53 13.23 1.01
CA ALA A 312 -9.81 13.90 -0.08
C ALA A 312 -8.31 13.57 -0.11
N LEU A 313 -7.76 13.06 1.02
CA LEU A 313 -6.35 12.74 1.21
C LEU A 313 -6.09 11.21 1.30
N LEU A 314 -7.10 10.42 1.65
CA LEU A 314 -7.00 8.95 1.74
C LEU A 314 -7.69 8.30 0.53
N PHE A 315 -6.90 7.90 -0.45
CA PHE A 315 -7.37 7.07 -1.55
C PHE A 315 -7.59 5.62 -1.08
N GLY A 316 -8.78 5.08 -1.33
CA GLY A 316 -9.02 3.63 -1.37
C GLY A 316 -9.48 2.93 -0.08
N VAL A 317 -9.62 3.61 1.06
CA VAL A 317 -10.18 3.00 2.29
C VAL A 317 -11.63 3.45 2.47
N ALA A 318 -12.55 2.50 2.63
CA ALA A 318 -13.93 2.79 3.02
C ALA A 318 -13.90 3.37 4.46
N PRO A 319 -14.20 4.67 4.64
CA PRO A 319 -13.95 5.37 5.90
C PRO A 319 -14.98 5.11 7.00
N THR A 320 -15.90 4.21 6.78
CA THR A 320 -16.98 3.85 7.73
C THR A 320 -17.12 2.34 7.77
N ASP A 321 -16.19 1.69 8.47
CA ASP A 321 -16.40 0.31 8.89
C ASP A 321 -17.23 0.32 10.18
N ALA A 322 -18.52 0.01 10.02
CA ALA A 322 -19.48 0.00 11.14
C ALA A 322 -19.04 -0.95 12.28
N PRO A 323 -18.53 -2.18 12.06
CA PRO A 323 -18.00 -3.04 13.10
C PRO A 323 -16.89 -2.39 13.93
N THR A 324 -15.94 -1.73 13.28
CA THR A 324 -14.81 -1.06 13.96
C THR A 324 -15.29 0.10 14.82
N LEU A 325 -16.23 0.90 14.31
CA LEU A 325 -16.80 2.03 15.06
C LEU A 325 -17.58 1.56 16.28
N LEU A 326 -18.39 0.50 16.12
CA LEU A 326 -19.13 -0.13 17.23
C LEU A 326 -18.18 -0.74 18.26
N GLY A 327 -17.10 -1.39 17.82
CA GLY A 327 -16.05 -1.94 18.71
C GLY A 327 -15.37 -0.84 19.53
N ALA A 328 -15.01 0.28 18.91
CA ALA A 328 -14.43 1.43 19.60
C ALA A 328 -15.40 2.04 20.64
N VAL A 329 -16.66 2.24 20.27
CA VAL A 329 -17.70 2.73 21.18
C VAL A 329 -17.90 1.80 22.37
N ALA A 330 -17.98 0.49 22.13
CA ALA A 330 -18.11 -0.52 23.17
C ALA A 330 -16.90 -0.54 24.13
N LEU A 331 -15.68 -0.41 23.58
CA LEU A 331 -14.45 -0.33 24.38
C LEU A 331 -14.44 0.91 25.27
N ILE A 332 -14.74 2.09 24.72
CA ILE A 332 -14.79 3.34 25.50
C ILE A 332 -15.87 3.26 26.58
N ALA A 333 -17.04 2.73 26.26
CA ALA A 333 -18.12 2.54 27.23
C ALA A 333 -17.70 1.59 28.36
N ALA A 334 -17.05 0.47 28.04
CA ALA A 334 -16.54 -0.47 29.04
C ALA A 334 -15.51 0.17 29.98
N VAL A 335 -14.55 0.92 29.42
CA VAL A 335 -13.54 1.66 30.19
C VAL A 335 -14.18 2.71 31.07
N ALA A 336 -15.20 3.44 30.58
CA ALA A 336 -15.92 4.44 31.35
C ALA A 336 -16.66 3.81 32.56
N VAL A 337 -17.31 2.67 32.34
CA VAL A 337 -17.97 1.91 33.44
C VAL A 337 -16.94 1.44 34.46
N LEU A 338 -15.83 0.86 34.03
CA LEU A 338 -14.77 0.39 34.95
C LEU A 338 -14.12 1.54 35.72
N ALA A 339 -13.82 2.66 35.06
CA ALA A 339 -13.25 3.85 35.72
C ALA A 339 -14.20 4.46 36.77
N SER A 340 -15.51 4.38 36.56
CA SER A 340 -16.50 4.92 37.48
C SER A 340 -16.88 3.95 38.60
N TRP A 341 -16.60 2.66 38.45
CA TRP A 341 -17.00 1.64 39.45
C TRP A 341 -16.28 1.80 40.80
N LEU A 342 -14.97 2.12 40.79
CA LEU A 342 -14.17 2.31 42.00
C LEU A 342 -14.69 3.48 42.84
N PRO A 343 -14.94 4.71 42.33
CA PRO A 343 -15.50 5.80 43.10
C PRO A 343 -16.96 5.52 43.51
N ALA A 344 -17.73 4.83 42.67
CA ALA A 344 -19.09 4.43 43.02
C ALA A 344 -19.13 3.45 44.22
N ARG A 345 -18.21 2.50 44.28
CA ARG A 345 -18.05 1.63 45.48
C ARG A 345 -17.63 2.40 46.71
N ARG A 346 -16.72 3.37 46.61
CA ARG A 346 -16.33 4.21 47.75
C ARG A 346 -17.50 5.06 48.27
N ALA A 347 -18.34 5.57 47.38
CA ALA A 347 -19.58 6.28 47.75
C ALA A 347 -20.55 5.44 48.59
N ALA A 348 -20.58 4.13 48.39
CA ALA A 348 -21.48 3.21 49.11
C ALA A 348 -20.92 2.74 50.47
N VAL A 349 -19.63 2.98 50.77
CA VAL A 349 -18.97 2.54 52.02
C VAL A 349 -18.63 3.76 52.90
N ILE A 350 -19.29 4.89 52.71
CA ILE A 350 -19.08 6.09 53.54
C ILE A 350 -19.54 5.81 54.97
N ASP A 351 -18.66 6.00 55.95
CA ASP A 351 -18.99 5.92 57.34
C ASP A 351 -19.87 7.12 57.75
N ILE A 352 -21.15 6.83 58.04
CA ILE A 352 -22.18 7.80 58.37
C ILE A 352 -21.76 8.65 59.57
N ALA A 353 -21.03 8.04 60.52
CA ALA A 353 -20.59 8.73 61.76
C ALA A 353 -19.52 9.78 61.49
N SER A 354 -18.62 9.52 60.53
CA SER A 354 -17.57 10.47 60.13
C SER A 354 -18.09 11.60 59.24
N ALA A 355 -19.10 11.30 58.38
CA ALA A 355 -19.65 12.27 57.42
C ALA A 355 -20.63 13.30 58.06
N LEU A 356 -21.11 13.02 59.24
CA LEU A 356 -22.06 13.88 60.01
C LEU A 356 -21.38 14.69 61.12
N ARG A 357 -20.05 14.53 61.36
CA ARG A 357 -19.33 15.39 62.29
C ARG A 357 -19.17 16.77 61.68
N PRO A 358 -19.65 17.87 62.32
CA PRO A 358 -19.35 19.21 61.90
C PRO A 358 -17.85 19.45 62.20
N ASP A 359 -17.09 19.90 61.22
CA ASP A 359 -15.70 20.33 61.33
C ASP A 359 -14.66 19.22 61.61
N ALA A 360 -14.18 18.61 60.55
CA ALA A 360 -12.81 18.15 60.46
C ALA A 360 -12.20 18.57 59.12
#